data_77545f530021bdb9bfb4389a881ce9c7
#
_entry.id   77545f530021bdb9bfb4389a881ce9c7
#
_cell.length_a   1.000
_cell.length_b   1.000
_cell.length_c   1.000
_cell.angle_alpha   90.00
_cell.angle_beta   90.00
_cell.angle_gamma   90.00
#
_symmetry.space_group_name_H-M   'P 1'
#
loop_
_entity.id
_entity.type
_entity.pdbx_description
1 polymer ?
#
loop_
_entity_poly.entity_id
_entity_poly.type
_entity_poly.pdbx_seq_one_letter_code
_entity_poly.pdbx_strand_id
1 'polypeptide(L)'
;MTDQTPNRLSRTIGRLGLAVVAVLAVLAGFVSPAYANFPHFTSASVSLAGSSSATSLSVGLSTSASTELPDLLFTWTEVGLGNPDVVYRLDTVVRATFGCVNGGAKNPSASNKTTITVPVDKSVDLKADQNGRITGSVVLPTSSVSPTGFSCPSGQTLAALSATFSNNTITDTTNGVTATDEDITVILGL
;
A
#
# COMPACT_ATOMS: atom_id res chain seq x y z
N MET A 1 -68.93 -18.83 61.96
CA MET A 1 -67.77 -18.03 62.38
C MET A 1 -66.52 -18.73 61.86
N THR A 2 -65.99 -18.33 60.73
CA THR A 2 -64.71 -18.78 60.17
C THR A 2 -63.99 -17.56 59.67
N ASP A 3 -62.99 -17.21 60.47
CA ASP A 3 -62.10 -16.10 60.25
C ASP A 3 -61.07 -16.49 59.17
N GLN A 4 -61.01 -15.74 58.07
CA GLN A 4 -59.99 -15.90 57.02
C GLN A 4 -59.03 -14.73 57.12
N THR A 5 -57.85 -15.02 57.60
CA THR A 5 -56.70 -14.08 57.58
C THR A 5 -56.15 -13.95 56.16
N PRO A 6 -55.96 -12.75 55.62
CA PRO A 6 -55.40 -12.57 54.29
C PRO A 6 -53.87 -12.74 54.29
N ASN A 7 -53.44 -13.52 53.30
CA ASN A 7 -52.09 -13.95 53.04
C ASN A 7 -51.13 -12.73 52.69
N ARG A 8 -50.21 -12.38 53.57
CA ARG A 8 -49.21 -11.29 53.43
C ARG A 8 -48.02 -11.60 52.56
N LEU A 9 -48.04 -12.67 51.80
CA LEU A 9 -46.91 -13.18 51.03
C LEU A 9 -46.75 -12.64 49.60
N SER A 10 -47.77 -11.93 49.08
CA SER A 10 -47.78 -11.50 47.68
C SER A 10 -47.11 -10.17 47.34
N ARG A 11 -46.67 -9.37 48.35
CA ARG A 11 -46.13 -8.02 48.09
C ARG A 11 -44.63 -7.89 48.06
N THR A 12 -43.88 -8.94 48.45
CA THR A 12 -42.42 -8.87 48.53
C THR A 12 -41.72 -9.32 47.25
N ILE A 13 -42.37 -10.09 46.39
CA ILE A 13 -41.79 -10.60 45.14
C ILE A 13 -41.75 -9.56 44.04
N GLY A 14 -42.69 -8.60 44.02
CA GLY A 14 -42.79 -7.58 43.00
C GLY A 14 -41.68 -6.52 43.07
N ARG A 15 -41.05 -6.31 44.23
CA ARG A 15 -40.01 -5.28 44.37
C ARG A 15 -38.61 -5.79 44.07
N LEU A 16 -38.34 -7.07 44.28
CA LEU A 16 -37.06 -7.68 43.92
C LEU A 16 -36.90 -7.91 42.41
N GLY A 17 -38.01 -8.21 41.75
CA GLY A 17 -37.99 -8.39 40.26
C GLY A 17 -37.65 -7.11 39.50
N LEU A 18 -38.13 -5.95 39.99
CA LEU A 18 -37.83 -4.66 39.31
C LEU A 18 -36.36 -4.21 39.46
N ALA A 19 -35.76 -4.54 40.62
CA ALA A 19 -34.36 -4.17 40.87
C ALA A 19 -33.37 -4.99 40.02
N VAL A 20 -33.68 -6.28 39.76
CA VAL A 20 -32.83 -7.14 38.93
C VAL A 20 -32.89 -6.76 37.46
N VAL A 21 -34.05 -6.36 36.96
CA VAL A 21 -34.20 -5.92 35.56
C VAL A 21 -33.51 -4.56 35.34
N ALA A 22 -33.55 -3.66 36.33
CA ALA A 22 -32.84 -2.36 36.22
C ALA A 22 -31.32 -2.53 36.23
N VAL A 23 -30.77 -3.47 37.01
CA VAL A 23 -29.31 -3.75 37.05
C VAL A 23 -28.83 -4.41 35.75
N LEU A 24 -29.61 -5.31 35.16
CA LEU A 24 -29.27 -5.92 33.87
C LEU A 24 -29.36 -4.91 32.71
N ALA A 25 -30.25 -3.95 32.74
CA ALA A 25 -30.34 -2.90 31.71
C ALA A 25 -29.15 -1.92 31.79
N VAL A 26 -28.62 -1.65 32.96
CA VAL A 26 -27.43 -0.79 33.15
C VAL A 26 -26.15 -1.51 32.68
N LEU A 27 -26.04 -2.81 32.85
CA LEU A 27 -24.89 -3.59 32.40
C LEU A 27 -24.90 -3.80 30.87
N ALA A 28 -26.04 -3.80 30.20
CA ALA A 28 -26.12 -3.90 28.75
C ALA A 28 -25.75 -2.59 28.03
N GLY A 29 -25.74 -1.45 28.71
CA GLY A 29 -25.42 -0.13 28.14
C GLY A 29 -23.93 0.18 28.03
N PHE A 30 -23.04 -0.65 28.58
CA PHE A 30 -21.60 -0.39 28.59
C PHE A 30 -20.78 -1.41 27.77
N VAL A 31 -21.42 -2.22 26.96
CA VAL A 31 -20.69 -2.96 25.93
C VAL A 31 -20.52 -2.00 24.75
N SER A 32 -19.67 -0.99 24.92
CA SER A 32 -19.02 -0.41 23.75
C SER A 32 -18.30 -1.57 23.08
N PRO A 33 -18.58 -1.89 21.79
CA PRO A 33 -17.71 -2.80 21.08
C PRO A 33 -16.32 -2.19 21.19
N ALA A 34 -15.44 -2.84 21.95
CA ALA A 34 -14.03 -2.60 21.84
C ALA A 34 -13.69 -3.05 20.43
N TYR A 35 -13.82 -2.15 19.46
CA TYR A 35 -13.16 -2.30 18.18
C TYR A 35 -11.69 -2.33 18.53
N ALA A 36 -11.14 -3.53 18.59
CA ALA A 36 -9.71 -3.71 18.63
C ALA A 36 -9.22 -3.10 17.31
N ASN A 37 -8.78 -1.85 17.38
CA ASN A 37 -8.11 -1.16 16.30
C ASN A 37 -6.76 -1.87 16.13
N PHE A 38 -6.72 -2.92 15.32
CA PHE A 38 -5.51 -3.57 14.86
C PHE A 38 -5.33 -3.22 13.38
N PRO A 39 -4.63 -2.12 13.09
CA PRO A 39 -4.31 -1.76 11.73
C PRO A 39 -3.58 -2.91 11.04
N HIS A 40 -4.06 -3.32 9.87
CA HIS A 40 -3.40 -4.33 9.06
C HIS A 40 -3.80 -4.22 7.59
N PHE A 41 -2.87 -4.54 6.71
CA PHE A 41 -3.14 -4.63 5.29
C PHE A 41 -3.92 -5.91 4.97
N THR A 42 -5.05 -5.78 4.28
CA THR A 42 -5.82 -6.91 3.73
C THR A 42 -5.41 -7.21 2.29
N SER A 43 -4.84 -6.24 1.61
CA SER A 43 -4.18 -6.39 0.31
C SER A 43 -3.11 -5.32 0.16
N ALA A 44 -2.03 -5.66 -0.54
CA ALA A 44 -1.01 -4.74 -1.00
C ALA A 44 -0.43 -5.30 -2.29
N SER A 45 -0.21 -4.45 -3.30
CA SER A 45 0.44 -4.85 -4.54
C SER A 45 1.12 -3.67 -5.21
N VAL A 46 2.18 -3.99 -5.95
CA VAL A 46 2.95 -3.05 -6.77
C VAL A 46 2.94 -3.55 -8.20
N SER A 47 2.74 -2.66 -9.16
CA SER A 47 2.73 -2.96 -10.59
C SER A 47 3.31 -1.79 -11.38
N LEU A 48 3.59 -1.99 -12.67
CA LEU A 48 3.96 -0.88 -13.54
C LEU A 48 2.73 0.00 -13.78
N ALA A 49 2.88 1.31 -13.65
CA ALA A 49 1.81 2.24 -13.94
C ALA A 49 1.39 2.13 -15.43
N GLY A 50 0.08 1.97 -15.67
CA GLY A 50 -0.47 1.80 -17.03
C GLY A 50 -0.49 0.37 -17.54
N SER A 51 -0.06 -0.65 -16.76
CA SER A 51 -0.20 -2.06 -17.10
C SER A 51 -1.10 -2.78 -16.10
N SER A 52 -2.03 -3.58 -16.61
CA SER A 52 -2.84 -4.46 -15.78
C SER A 52 -2.12 -5.79 -15.57
N SER A 53 -1.39 -5.95 -14.47
CA SER A 53 -0.69 -7.17 -14.03
C SER A 53 0.49 -7.62 -14.89
N ALA A 54 1.73 -7.45 -14.39
CA ALA A 54 2.81 -8.33 -14.82
C ALA A 54 4.01 -8.25 -13.86
N THR A 55 4.38 -9.37 -13.29
CA THR A 55 5.63 -9.60 -12.55
C THR A 55 6.85 -9.56 -13.49
N SER A 56 6.65 -9.67 -14.79
CA SER A 56 7.66 -9.45 -15.83
C SER A 56 6.97 -8.96 -17.11
N LEU A 57 7.28 -7.74 -17.53
CA LEU A 57 6.76 -7.15 -18.76
C LEU A 57 7.91 -6.92 -19.73
N SER A 58 7.85 -7.61 -20.88
CA SER A 58 8.52 -7.12 -22.08
C SER A 58 7.63 -6.03 -22.64
N VAL A 59 7.90 -4.76 -22.32
CA VAL A 59 7.18 -3.64 -22.91
C VAL A 59 7.54 -3.60 -24.39
N GLY A 60 6.58 -3.90 -25.23
CA GLY A 60 6.72 -3.86 -26.68
C GLY A 60 7.20 -2.48 -27.12
N LEU A 61 8.35 -2.50 -27.76
CA LEU A 61 9.08 -1.51 -28.50
C LEU A 61 8.31 -0.22 -28.83
N SER A 62 8.62 0.83 -28.09
CA SER A 62 8.66 2.14 -28.70
C SER A 62 9.89 2.18 -29.59
N THR A 63 9.74 2.49 -30.88
CA THR A 63 10.84 2.58 -31.86
C THR A 63 11.81 3.74 -31.61
N SER A 64 11.70 4.40 -30.45
CA SER A 64 12.55 5.50 -30.01
C SER A 64 13.22 5.11 -28.70
N ALA A 65 14.55 5.25 -28.65
CA ALA A 65 15.32 5.10 -27.44
C ALA A 65 14.81 6.08 -26.36
N SER A 66 14.28 5.55 -25.26
CA SER A 66 13.81 6.35 -24.12
C SER A 66 14.79 6.22 -22.95
N THR A 67 15.04 7.31 -22.27
CA THR A 67 15.77 7.32 -20.98
C THR A 67 14.85 7.15 -19.80
N GLU A 68 13.55 7.22 -20.00
CA GLU A 68 12.56 7.17 -18.92
C GLU A 68 12.31 5.73 -18.48
N LEU A 69 12.29 5.52 -17.19
CA LEU A 69 11.84 4.28 -16.56
C LEU A 69 10.32 4.32 -16.37
N PRO A 70 9.65 3.16 -16.39
CA PRO A 70 8.23 3.12 -16.10
C PRO A 70 7.99 3.44 -14.62
N ASP A 71 6.98 4.24 -14.35
CA ASP A 71 6.54 4.52 -12.97
C ASP A 71 5.88 3.29 -12.34
N LEU A 72 5.87 3.24 -11.02
CA LEU A 72 5.22 2.17 -10.25
C LEU A 72 3.86 2.63 -9.73
N LEU A 73 2.88 1.74 -9.78
CA LEU A 73 1.58 1.90 -9.15
C LEU A 73 1.52 1.02 -7.90
N PHE A 74 1.40 1.65 -6.74
CA PHE A 74 1.14 1.02 -5.46
C PHE A 74 -0.35 1.03 -5.18
N THR A 75 -0.91 -0.14 -4.85
CA THR A 75 -2.31 -0.28 -4.45
C THR A 75 -2.42 -1.10 -3.18
N TRP A 76 -3.30 -0.69 -2.26
CA TRP A 76 -3.50 -1.39 -1.01
C TRP A 76 -4.88 -1.17 -0.42
N THR A 77 -5.24 -2.06 0.49
CA THR A 77 -6.36 -1.88 1.40
C THR A 77 -5.88 -2.17 2.81
N GLU A 78 -6.11 -1.24 3.71
CA GLU A 78 -5.85 -1.37 5.13
C GLU A 78 -7.14 -1.16 5.92
N VAL A 79 -7.29 -1.90 7.02
CA VAL A 79 -8.47 -1.87 7.89
C VAL A 79 -8.05 -1.81 9.36
N GLY A 80 -9.00 -1.55 10.24
CA GLY A 80 -8.74 -1.47 11.69
C GLY A 80 -8.13 -0.14 12.12
N LEU A 81 -8.27 0.90 11.30
CA LEU A 81 -7.71 2.21 11.55
C LEU A 81 -8.55 2.97 12.58
N GLY A 82 -7.96 3.27 13.74
CA GLY A 82 -8.59 4.10 14.76
C GLY A 82 -8.42 5.60 14.51
N ASN A 83 -7.42 5.97 13.72
CA ASN A 83 -7.14 7.35 13.34
C ASN A 83 -7.69 7.61 11.94
N PRO A 84 -8.43 8.72 11.73
CA PRO A 84 -8.92 9.07 10.41
C PRO A 84 -7.83 9.54 9.44
N ASP A 85 -6.73 10.09 9.95
CA ASP A 85 -5.62 10.61 9.13
C ASP A 85 -4.41 9.69 9.26
N VAL A 86 -3.98 9.09 8.14
CA VAL A 86 -2.90 8.11 8.08
C VAL A 86 -1.88 8.50 7.03
N VAL A 87 -0.61 8.52 7.42
CA VAL A 87 0.52 8.81 6.56
C VAL A 87 1.14 7.50 6.08
N TYR A 88 1.17 7.32 4.77
CA TYR A 88 1.85 6.19 4.14
C TYR A 88 3.16 6.64 3.52
N ARG A 89 4.17 5.79 3.64
CA ARG A 89 5.41 5.88 2.88
C ARG A 89 5.52 4.69 1.93
N LEU A 90 5.74 5.00 0.66
CA LEU A 90 5.95 4.05 -0.42
C LEU A 90 7.44 4.05 -0.73
N ASP A 91 8.08 2.90 -0.73
CA ASP A 91 9.52 2.76 -0.97
C ASP A 91 9.79 1.71 -2.04
N THR A 92 10.83 1.95 -2.84
CA THR A 92 11.44 0.97 -3.75
C THR A 92 12.93 1.26 -3.93
N VAL A 93 13.70 0.25 -4.28
CA VAL A 93 15.08 0.41 -4.75
C VAL A 93 15.11 0.11 -6.24
N VAL A 94 15.42 1.14 -7.03
CA VAL A 94 15.53 1.04 -8.49
C VAL A 94 16.97 0.68 -8.87
N ARG A 95 17.17 -0.47 -9.52
CA ARG A 95 18.41 -0.82 -10.17
C ARG A 95 18.21 -0.77 -11.69
N ALA A 96 18.76 0.25 -12.34
CA ALA A 96 18.55 0.48 -13.77
C ALA A 96 19.86 0.40 -14.54
N THR A 97 19.82 -0.22 -15.72
CA THR A 97 20.92 -0.26 -16.67
C THR A 97 20.60 0.63 -17.85
N PHE A 98 21.51 1.54 -18.12
CA PHE A 98 21.47 2.45 -19.27
C PHE A 98 22.60 2.11 -20.24
N GLY A 99 22.39 2.42 -21.52
CA GLY A 99 23.39 2.20 -22.53
C GLY A 99 23.30 3.17 -23.70
N CYS A 100 24.41 3.33 -24.41
CA CYS A 100 24.48 4.14 -25.60
C CYS A 100 24.12 3.32 -26.83
N VAL A 101 23.05 3.68 -27.50
CA VAL A 101 22.52 2.99 -28.69
C VAL A 101 22.75 3.85 -29.96
N ASN A 102 23.08 3.20 -31.06
CA ASN A 102 23.16 3.84 -32.35
C ASN A 102 21.81 3.74 -33.08
N GLY A 103 21.64 4.48 -34.17
CA GLY A 103 20.40 4.53 -34.97
C GLY A 103 19.91 3.17 -35.51
N GLY A 104 20.68 2.10 -35.35
CA GLY A 104 20.28 0.72 -35.69
C GLY A 104 19.77 -0.09 -34.50
N ALA A 105 19.56 0.54 -33.33
CA ALA A 105 19.01 -0.06 -32.11
C ALA A 105 19.69 -1.39 -31.70
N LYS A 106 21.00 -1.55 -31.94
CA LYS A 106 21.76 -2.72 -31.53
C LYS A 106 22.17 -2.62 -30.08
N ASN A 107 22.12 -3.76 -29.39
CA ASN A 107 22.56 -3.89 -28.00
C ASN A 107 23.98 -3.30 -27.84
N PRO A 108 24.16 -2.26 -27.00
CA PRO A 108 25.48 -1.65 -26.82
C PRO A 108 26.47 -2.63 -26.20
N SER A 109 27.77 -2.44 -26.50
CA SER A 109 28.82 -3.18 -25.83
C SER A 109 28.88 -2.89 -24.34
N ALA A 110 29.51 -3.75 -23.54
CA ALA A 110 29.61 -3.55 -22.09
C ALA A 110 30.25 -2.21 -21.70
N SER A 111 31.21 -1.71 -22.47
CA SER A 111 31.90 -0.43 -22.26
C SER A 111 30.97 0.80 -22.44
N ASN A 112 29.85 0.62 -23.16
CA ASN A 112 28.87 1.67 -23.41
C ASN A 112 27.60 1.49 -22.53
N LYS A 113 27.73 0.80 -21.39
CA LYS A 113 26.64 0.59 -20.42
C LYS A 113 27.05 1.09 -19.04
N THR A 114 26.07 1.58 -18.31
CA THR A 114 26.20 1.90 -16.89
C THR A 114 24.98 1.37 -16.12
N THR A 115 25.22 0.95 -14.89
CA THR A 115 24.14 0.53 -13.99
C THR A 115 24.17 1.41 -12.75
N ILE A 116 23.00 1.91 -12.37
CA ILE A 116 22.82 2.71 -11.15
C ILE A 116 21.85 1.99 -10.23
N THR A 117 21.97 2.27 -8.94
CA THR A 117 21.03 1.81 -7.91
C THR A 117 20.64 3.00 -7.05
N VAL A 118 19.36 3.30 -7.00
CA VAL A 118 18.83 4.50 -6.34
C VAL A 118 17.59 4.12 -5.52
N PRO A 119 17.52 4.48 -4.22
CA PRO A 119 16.27 4.41 -3.48
C PRO A 119 15.33 5.52 -3.96
N VAL A 120 14.05 5.18 -4.09
CA VAL A 120 12.98 6.12 -4.45
C VAL A 120 11.85 5.96 -3.45
N ASP A 121 11.38 7.06 -2.88
CA ASP A 121 10.28 7.06 -1.94
C ASP A 121 9.28 8.19 -2.18
N LYS A 122 8.08 8.01 -1.63
CA LYS A 122 7.02 9.01 -1.64
C LYS A 122 6.13 8.85 -0.42
N SER A 123 5.82 9.94 0.24
CA SER A 123 4.81 9.96 1.31
C SER A 123 3.49 10.51 0.81
N VAL A 124 2.39 9.97 1.32
CA VAL A 124 1.02 10.41 1.03
C VAL A 124 0.17 10.37 2.30
N ASP A 125 -0.70 11.36 2.43
CA ASP A 125 -1.68 11.43 3.52
C ASP A 125 -3.04 10.98 2.99
N LEU A 126 -3.67 10.00 3.64
CA LEU A 126 -4.98 9.50 3.28
C LEU A 126 -5.91 9.50 4.49
N LYS A 127 -7.22 9.59 4.22
CA LYS A 127 -8.25 9.53 5.25
C LYS A 127 -8.98 8.21 5.23
N ALA A 128 -9.10 7.61 6.42
CA ALA A 128 -9.94 6.44 6.61
C ALA A 128 -11.43 6.80 6.45
N ASP A 129 -12.18 5.86 5.92
CA ASP A 129 -13.63 5.95 5.91
C ASP A 129 -14.20 5.76 7.34
N GLN A 130 -15.51 5.93 7.48
CA GLN A 130 -16.22 5.77 8.76
C GLN A 130 -16.10 4.38 9.39
N ASN A 131 -15.63 3.38 8.63
CA ASN A 131 -15.40 2.02 9.09
C ASN A 131 -13.93 1.75 9.44
N GLY A 132 -13.08 2.77 9.44
CA GLY A 132 -11.64 2.64 9.68
C GLY A 132 -10.91 1.90 8.57
N ARG A 133 -11.29 2.13 7.31
CA ARG A 133 -10.69 1.50 6.12
C ARG A 133 -10.11 2.55 5.19
N ILE A 134 -8.94 2.26 4.63
CA ILE A 134 -8.34 3.02 3.53
C ILE A 134 -8.12 2.07 2.35
N THR A 135 -8.46 2.54 1.15
CA THR A 135 -8.04 1.93 -0.11
C THR A 135 -7.19 2.95 -0.85
N GLY A 136 -5.90 2.68 -0.95
CA GLY A 136 -4.92 3.53 -1.60
C GLY A 136 -4.59 3.07 -3.01
N SER A 137 -4.34 4.05 -3.90
CA SER A 137 -3.84 3.83 -5.26
C SER A 137 -2.98 5.02 -5.63
N VAL A 138 -1.65 4.84 -5.64
CA VAL A 138 -0.69 5.95 -5.76
C VAL A 138 0.43 5.58 -6.71
N VAL A 139 0.73 6.49 -7.64
CA VAL A 139 1.90 6.36 -8.53
C VAL A 139 3.14 6.90 -7.82
N LEU A 140 4.19 6.07 -7.78
CA LEU A 140 5.55 6.44 -7.39
C LEU A 140 6.34 6.73 -8.67
N PRO A 141 6.72 8.00 -8.93
CA PRO A 141 7.44 8.36 -10.14
C PRO A 141 8.88 7.89 -10.08
N THR A 142 9.29 7.09 -11.05
CA THR A 142 10.67 6.62 -11.23
C THR A 142 11.30 7.11 -12.53
N SER A 143 10.52 7.82 -13.36
CA SER A 143 10.93 8.36 -14.66
C SER A 143 12.10 9.37 -14.56
N SER A 144 12.29 10.02 -13.42
CA SER A 144 13.41 10.94 -13.17
C SER A 144 14.75 10.26 -12.85
N VAL A 145 14.76 8.95 -12.62
CA VAL A 145 15.98 8.19 -12.33
C VAL A 145 16.84 8.07 -13.59
N SER A 146 18.00 8.71 -13.59
CA SER A 146 18.92 8.72 -14.73
C SER A 146 20.37 8.70 -14.24
N PRO A 147 21.33 8.16 -15.06
CA PRO A 147 22.72 8.08 -14.66
C PRO A 147 23.38 9.47 -14.69
N THR A 148 23.99 9.86 -13.59
CA THR A 148 24.76 11.10 -13.49
C THR A 148 26.18 10.89 -14.03
N GLY A 149 26.64 11.80 -14.87
CA GLY A 149 28.03 11.80 -15.38
C GLY A 149 28.31 10.75 -16.47
N PHE A 150 27.32 10.00 -16.92
CA PHE A 150 27.46 9.09 -18.07
C PHE A 150 26.97 9.76 -19.34
N SER A 151 27.85 9.85 -20.35
CA SER A 151 27.54 10.47 -21.64
C SER A 151 27.89 9.54 -22.80
N CYS A 152 27.07 9.59 -23.83
CA CYS A 152 27.27 8.77 -25.02
C CYS A 152 28.25 9.43 -26.03
N PRO A 153 29.04 8.62 -26.75
CA PRO A 153 29.82 9.09 -27.88
C PRO A 153 28.94 9.77 -28.95
N SER A 154 29.57 10.60 -29.80
CA SER A 154 28.89 11.26 -30.91
C SER A 154 28.16 10.23 -31.80
N GLY A 155 26.94 10.54 -32.18
CA GLY A 155 26.09 9.66 -33.00
C GLY A 155 25.38 8.54 -32.25
N GLN A 156 25.52 8.49 -30.93
CA GLN A 156 24.78 7.53 -30.06
C GLN A 156 23.84 8.29 -29.13
N THR A 157 22.76 7.63 -28.75
CA THR A 157 21.73 8.15 -27.85
C THR A 157 21.68 7.30 -26.57
N LEU A 158 21.58 7.94 -25.43
CA LEU A 158 21.36 7.26 -24.15
C LEU A 158 19.95 6.62 -24.14
N ALA A 159 19.87 5.38 -23.71
CA ALA A 159 18.63 4.64 -23.51
C ALA A 159 18.64 3.84 -22.23
N ALA A 160 17.50 3.72 -21.59
CA ALA A 160 17.27 2.74 -20.54
C ALA A 160 17.08 1.35 -21.15
N LEU A 161 17.83 0.35 -20.67
CA LEU A 161 17.84 -1.01 -21.21
C LEU A 161 17.06 -1.99 -20.35
N SER A 162 17.15 -1.83 -19.04
CA SER A 162 16.40 -2.64 -18.08
C SER A 162 16.29 -1.91 -16.75
N ALA A 163 15.29 -2.27 -15.99
CA ALA A 163 15.13 -1.84 -14.60
C ALA A 163 14.63 -3.01 -13.75
N THR A 164 15.12 -3.07 -12.52
CA THR A 164 14.58 -3.92 -11.46
C THR A 164 14.18 -3.01 -10.29
N PHE A 165 12.96 -3.18 -9.85
CA PHE A 165 12.37 -2.52 -8.70
C PHE A 165 12.28 -3.55 -7.57
N SER A 166 13.02 -3.32 -6.49
CA SER A 166 13.14 -4.26 -5.37
C SER A 166 12.84 -3.57 -4.05
N ASN A 167 12.62 -4.37 -2.99
CA ASN A 167 12.22 -3.85 -1.69
C ASN A 167 10.96 -2.97 -1.77
N ASN A 168 9.99 -3.39 -2.57
CA ASN A 168 8.72 -2.69 -2.73
C ASN A 168 7.93 -2.75 -1.43
N THR A 169 7.78 -1.62 -0.74
CA THR A 169 7.11 -1.57 0.57
C THR A 169 6.09 -0.45 0.65
N ILE A 170 5.01 -0.71 1.38
CA ILE A 170 4.01 0.25 1.79
C ILE A 170 4.03 0.28 3.31
N THR A 171 4.41 1.38 3.92
CA THR A 171 4.45 1.54 5.36
C THR A 171 3.42 2.57 5.81
N ASP A 172 2.47 2.16 6.64
CA ASP A 172 1.69 3.06 7.46
C ASP A 172 2.59 3.57 8.59
N THR A 173 3.08 4.79 8.45
CA THR A 173 3.99 5.41 9.44
C THR A 173 3.26 5.89 10.68
N THR A 174 1.94 6.05 10.63
CA THR A 174 1.10 6.45 11.76
C THR A 174 0.93 5.30 12.76
N ASN A 175 0.71 4.09 12.24
CA ASN A 175 0.44 2.90 13.06
C ASN A 175 1.61 1.90 13.10
N GLY A 176 2.66 2.09 12.29
CA GLY A 176 3.85 1.25 12.27
C GLY A 176 3.64 -0.11 11.59
N VAL A 177 2.72 -0.19 10.63
CA VAL A 177 2.42 -1.42 9.89
C VAL A 177 3.05 -1.35 8.51
N THR A 178 3.64 -2.46 8.04
CA THR A 178 4.29 -2.53 6.72
C THR A 178 3.79 -3.74 5.93
N ALA A 179 3.55 -3.54 4.64
CA ALA A 179 3.35 -4.58 3.64
C ALA A 179 4.47 -4.53 2.62
N THR A 180 4.86 -5.70 2.11
CA THR A 180 5.90 -5.86 1.08
C THR A 180 5.34 -6.60 -0.11
N ASP A 181 5.87 -6.32 -1.30
CA ASP A 181 5.55 -7.03 -2.55
C ASP A 181 6.82 -7.51 -3.26
N GLU A 182 6.65 -8.36 -4.26
CA GLU A 182 7.74 -8.99 -5.00
C GLU A 182 8.51 -7.98 -5.86
N ASP A 183 9.73 -8.36 -6.26
CA ASP A 183 10.55 -7.60 -7.18
C ASP A 183 9.94 -7.60 -8.59
N ILE A 184 9.99 -6.45 -9.26
CA ILE A 184 9.54 -6.29 -10.64
C ILE A 184 10.75 -6.06 -11.53
N THR A 185 10.92 -6.87 -12.55
CA THR A 185 11.99 -6.68 -13.55
C THR A 185 11.39 -6.36 -14.92
N VAL A 186 11.90 -5.31 -15.54
CA VAL A 186 11.47 -4.84 -16.87
C VAL A 186 12.67 -4.85 -17.82
N ILE A 187 12.49 -5.43 -18.99
CA ILE A 187 13.41 -5.28 -20.11
C ILE A 187 12.81 -4.20 -21.04
N LEU A 188 13.51 -3.09 -21.15
CA LEU A 188 13.12 -1.98 -21.99
C LEU A 188 13.71 -2.25 -23.36
N GLY A 189 12.87 -2.57 -24.33
CA GLY A 189 13.31 -2.98 -25.67
C GLY A 189 14.00 -1.84 -26.42
N LEU A 190 14.99 -2.23 -27.24
CA LEU A 190 15.62 -1.39 -28.27
C LEU A 190 14.98 -1.67 -29.61
#